data_cfd6bb100c495cd6765a530f760e9528
#
_entry.id   cfd6bb100c495cd6765a530f760e9528
#
_cell.length_a   1.000
_cell.length_b   1.000
_cell.length_c   1.000
_cell.angle_alpha   90.00
_cell.angle_beta   90.00
_cell.angle_gamma   90.00
#
_symmetry.space_group_name_H-M   'P 1'
#
loop_
_entity.id
_entity.type
_entity.pdbx_description
1 polymer ?
#
loop_
_entity_poly.entity_id
_entity_poly.type
_entity_poly.pdbx_seq_one_letter_code
_entity_poly.pdbx_strand_id
1 'polypeptide(L)'
;RQASILFSDGDVMGAVLDRNGLRPSRYYITDDDNLILSSEVGVLDIDPSKIVMKERLHPGKMLLVDTVAGRVIDDEELKEKYANQFPYGEWLDSNLIQLKDLKIPNKDVPKYTAEECTQLQKAFGYSYEDVKTSILTMAKNGAEGTAAMGMDAPISVLSQKRQPLFGYFKQLFAQVTNPPIDAIREEVVTSTTIYVGTDGNLLEQKEENCKMLRVNNPILTNTDLLKIKNMKVDGFKVAEIPITYYKNTSLEKAIEYLFIEVDRVIREGANILILTDREVDEYHVAIPSLLAVSGLQQHLVRTKKRTSVAMILESGEPREVHHFATLLGYGACAINPYLAHESIRHLIEANLLHKDYYAAVDDYNSAVIHGIIKIASKMGISTIQSLSLIHISEPTRPY
;
A
#
# COMPACT_ATOMS: atom_id res chain seq x y z
N ARG A 1 9.14 -9.66 8.40
CA ARG A 1 9.85 -10.96 8.52
C ARG A 1 11.07 -10.81 9.41
N GLN A 2 11.33 -11.84 10.23
CA GLN A 2 12.55 -11.98 11.01
C GLN A 2 13.65 -12.46 10.07
N ALA A 3 14.64 -11.61 9.80
CA ALA A 3 15.74 -11.95 8.92
C ALA A 3 17.07 -11.44 9.46
N SER A 4 18.11 -12.25 9.28
CA SER A 4 19.49 -11.82 9.30
C SER A 4 20.02 -11.98 7.88
N ILE A 5 20.45 -10.88 7.27
CA ILE A 5 20.89 -10.85 5.88
C ILE A 5 22.39 -10.66 5.88
N LEU A 6 23.08 -11.57 5.21
CA LEU A 6 24.50 -11.48 4.94
C LEU A 6 24.69 -11.29 3.43
N PHE A 7 25.65 -10.45 3.07
CA PHE A 7 25.94 -10.17 1.67
C PHE A 7 27.45 -9.93 1.46
N SER A 8 27.92 -10.12 0.25
CA SER A 8 29.28 -9.84 -0.16
C SER A 8 29.33 -9.56 -1.66
N ASP A 9 30.24 -8.69 -2.08
CA ASP A 9 30.60 -8.48 -3.50
C ASP A 9 32.01 -9.03 -3.84
N GLY A 10 32.66 -9.67 -2.87
CA GLY A 10 34.01 -10.21 -2.99
C GLY A 10 35.03 -9.42 -2.18
N ASP A 11 34.95 -8.11 -2.19
CA ASP A 11 35.87 -7.18 -1.49
C ASP A 11 35.27 -6.68 -0.17
N VAL A 12 33.95 -6.61 -0.10
CA VAL A 12 33.22 -6.17 1.09
C VAL A 12 32.30 -7.28 1.56
N MET A 13 32.23 -7.48 2.86
CA MET A 13 31.27 -8.35 3.51
C MET A 13 30.39 -7.53 4.46
N GLY A 14 29.09 -7.82 4.44
CA GLY A 14 28.17 -7.11 5.30
C GLY A 14 27.12 -8.02 5.94
N ALA A 15 26.60 -7.56 7.07
CA ALA A 15 25.50 -8.19 7.77
C ALA A 15 24.55 -7.15 8.35
N VAL A 16 23.24 -7.39 8.23
CA VAL A 16 22.21 -6.53 8.79
C VAL A 16 21.09 -7.39 9.38
N LEU A 17 20.57 -6.96 10.51
CA LEU A 17 19.39 -7.56 11.11
C LEU A 17 18.13 -6.83 10.68
N ASP A 18 17.00 -7.55 10.76
CA ASP A 18 15.70 -6.93 10.66
C ASP A 18 15.48 -5.86 11.75
N ARG A 19 14.45 -5.04 11.56
CA ARG A 19 14.10 -3.92 12.46
C ARG A 19 14.05 -4.30 13.94
N ASN A 20 13.55 -5.49 14.26
CA ASN A 20 13.39 -5.94 15.64
C ASN A 20 14.58 -6.73 16.17
N GLY A 21 15.50 -7.15 15.29
CA GLY A 21 16.67 -7.94 15.65
C GLY A 21 16.36 -9.25 16.35
N LEU A 22 15.24 -9.90 15.96
CA LEU A 22 14.79 -11.12 16.64
C LEU A 22 15.66 -12.34 16.35
N ARG A 23 16.37 -12.35 15.22
CA ARG A 23 17.40 -13.33 14.96
C ARG A 23 18.71 -12.87 15.56
N PRO A 24 19.32 -13.65 16.49
CA PRO A 24 20.61 -13.30 17.04
C PRO A 24 21.69 -13.38 15.97
N SER A 25 22.65 -12.48 16.04
CA SER A 25 23.86 -12.54 15.23
C SER A 25 25.01 -11.97 16.06
N ARG A 26 26.10 -12.73 16.18
CA ARG A 26 27.27 -12.37 16.97
C ARG A 26 28.51 -12.53 16.13
N TYR A 27 29.51 -11.69 16.38
CA TYR A 27 30.79 -11.81 15.73
C TYR A 27 31.95 -11.72 16.72
N TYR A 28 33.03 -12.36 16.33
CA TYR A 28 34.29 -12.32 17.00
C TYR A 28 35.35 -11.81 16.04
N ILE A 29 36.31 -11.06 16.57
CA ILE A 29 37.54 -10.70 15.87
C ILE A 29 38.70 -11.36 16.65
N THR A 30 39.58 -12.03 15.94
CA THR A 30 40.71 -12.73 16.50
C THR A 30 41.98 -11.95 16.31
N ASP A 31 43.05 -12.30 17.03
CA ASP A 31 44.38 -11.66 16.97
C ASP A 31 45.14 -11.91 15.65
N ASP A 32 44.65 -12.84 14.84
CA ASP A 32 45.12 -13.15 13.49
C ASP A 32 44.19 -12.55 12.39
N ASP A 33 43.43 -11.50 12.74
CA ASP A 33 42.59 -10.70 11.85
C ASP A 33 41.45 -11.48 11.18
N ASN A 34 40.97 -12.61 11.81
CA ASN A 34 39.78 -13.27 11.32
C ASN A 34 38.53 -12.70 11.98
N LEU A 35 37.50 -12.42 11.18
CA LEU A 35 36.16 -12.08 11.66
C LEU A 35 35.22 -13.26 11.43
N ILE A 36 34.63 -13.76 12.52
CA ILE A 36 33.68 -14.87 12.50
C ILE A 36 32.33 -14.36 12.92
N LEU A 37 31.36 -14.36 11.99
CA LEU A 37 29.97 -13.99 12.24
C LEU A 37 29.09 -15.23 12.19
N SER A 38 28.27 -15.44 13.23
CA SER A 38 27.32 -16.56 13.29
C SER A 38 26.08 -16.21 14.11
N SER A 39 25.02 -16.99 13.93
CA SER A 39 23.80 -16.88 14.75
C SER A 39 24.01 -17.35 16.17
N GLU A 40 24.95 -18.25 16.39
CA GLU A 40 25.22 -18.89 17.68
C GLU A 40 26.70 -18.87 18.03
N VAL A 41 26.99 -18.92 19.33
CA VAL A 41 28.35 -19.01 19.86
C VAL A 41 28.82 -20.48 19.76
N GLY A 42 30.12 -20.67 19.47
CA GLY A 42 30.71 -22.00 19.45
C GLY A 42 30.52 -22.80 18.16
N VAL A 43 30.18 -22.11 17.06
CA VAL A 43 30.12 -22.71 15.71
C VAL A 43 31.49 -23.20 15.25
N LEU A 44 32.53 -22.47 15.64
CA LEU A 44 33.92 -22.87 15.47
C LEU A 44 34.59 -22.98 16.85
N ASP A 45 35.46 -23.95 17.00
CA ASP A 45 36.27 -24.10 18.20
C ASP A 45 37.45 -23.11 18.11
N ILE A 46 37.33 -22.00 18.83
CA ILE A 46 38.30 -20.90 18.84
C ILE A 46 38.85 -20.77 20.25
N ASP A 47 40.18 -20.79 20.38
CA ASP A 47 40.82 -20.52 21.65
C ASP A 47 40.40 -19.14 22.18
N PRO A 48 39.77 -19.05 23.36
CA PRO A 48 39.33 -17.78 23.93
C PRO A 48 40.41 -16.72 24.06
N SER A 49 41.68 -17.17 24.22
CA SER A 49 42.85 -16.26 24.31
C SER A 49 43.15 -15.50 23.03
N LYS A 50 42.71 -16.01 21.87
CA LYS A 50 42.86 -15.38 20.56
C LYS A 50 41.79 -14.38 20.24
N ILE A 51 40.73 -14.31 21.00
CA ILE A 51 39.59 -13.42 20.70
C ILE A 51 39.87 -12.03 21.26
N VAL A 52 40.07 -11.07 20.36
CA VAL A 52 40.31 -9.67 20.69
C VAL A 52 39.02 -8.90 20.94
N MET A 53 37.98 -9.22 20.17
CA MET A 53 36.68 -8.54 20.25
C MET A 53 35.51 -9.54 20.16
N LYS A 54 34.51 -9.31 21.00
CA LYS A 54 33.22 -10.04 20.99
C LYS A 54 32.11 -9.01 20.95
N GLU A 55 31.26 -9.09 19.94
CA GLU A 55 30.15 -8.14 19.79
C GLU A 55 28.89 -8.84 19.25
N ARG A 56 27.77 -8.20 19.47
CA ARG A 56 26.49 -8.61 18.94
C ARG A 56 26.03 -7.61 17.88
N LEU A 57 25.57 -8.09 16.74
CA LEU A 57 24.92 -7.23 15.76
C LEU A 57 23.62 -6.70 16.32
N HIS A 58 23.48 -5.39 16.39
CA HIS A 58 22.31 -4.72 16.93
C HIS A 58 21.25 -4.44 15.84
N PRO A 59 19.94 -4.42 16.21
CA PRO A 59 18.90 -3.97 15.30
C PRO A 59 19.18 -2.57 14.77
N GLY A 60 18.94 -2.36 13.48
CA GLY A 60 19.14 -1.05 12.83
C GLY A 60 20.60 -0.63 12.65
N LYS A 61 21.55 -1.50 13.02
CA LYS A 61 22.97 -1.34 12.72
C LYS A 61 23.44 -2.34 11.67
N MET A 62 24.37 -1.91 10.84
CA MET A 62 25.02 -2.73 9.83
C MET A 62 26.45 -3.03 10.25
N LEU A 63 26.86 -4.28 10.15
CA LEU A 63 28.26 -4.67 10.17
C LEU A 63 28.75 -4.64 8.72
N LEU A 64 29.79 -3.89 8.44
CA LEU A 64 30.44 -3.86 7.14
C LEU A 64 31.93 -4.06 7.33
N VAL A 65 32.52 -4.99 6.58
CA VAL A 65 33.92 -5.32 6.61
C VAL A 65 34.50 -5.09 5.22
N ASP A 66 35.47 -4.20 5.13
CA ASP A 66 36.25 -3.99 3.92
C ASP A 66 37.48 -4.89 4.01
N THR A 67 37.52 -5.97 3.22
CA THR A 67 38.63 -6.94 3.26
C THR A 67 39.87 -6.44 2.55
N VAL A 68 39.74 -5.49 1.65
CA VAL A 68 40.86 -4.84 0.96
C VAL A 68 41.56 -3.84 1.89
N ALA A 69 40.78 -3.02 2.59
CA ALA A 69 41.31 -2.08 3.58
C ALA A 69 41.66 -2.75 4.92
N GLY A 70 41.24 -4.01 5.15
CA GLY A 70 41.50 -4.76 6.37
C GLY A 70 40.84 -4.16 7.60
N ARG A 71 39.62 -3.59 7.49
CA ARG A 71 38.94 -2.94 8.61
C ARG A 71 37.43 -3.17 8.64
N VAL A 72 36.88 -3.11 9.84
CA VAL A 72 35.45 -2.96 10.05
C VAL A 72 35.10 -1.48 9.89
N ILE A 73 34.07 -1.22 9.06
CA ILE A 73 33.55 0.14 8.85
C ILE A 73 32.46 0.38 9.90
N ASP A 74 32.57 1.48 10.63
CA ASP A 74 31.59 1.87 11.63
C ASP A 74 30.23 2.21 11.00
N ASP A 75 29.16 1.86 11.69
CA ASP A 75 27.78 2.11 11.23
C ASP A 75 27.48 3.61 11.04
N GLU A 76 28.04 4.48 11.88
CA GLU A 76 27.88 5.93 11.78
C GLU A 76 28.63 6.48 10.55
N GLU A 77 29.89 6.04 10.34
CA GLU A 77 30.67 6.38 9.14
C GLU A 77 29.93 5.97 7.87
N LEU A 78 29.37 4.77 7.87
CA LEU A 78 28.62 4.24 6.73
C LEU A 78 27.36 5.06 6.45
N LYS A 79 26.58 5.37 7.48
CA LYS A 79 25.37 6.18 7.38
C LYS A 79 25.67 7.60 6.90
N GLU A 80 26.70 8.23 7.44
CA GLU A 80 27.15 9.57 7.03
C GLU A 80 27.58 9.60 5.56
N LYS A 81 28.36 8.61 5.14
CA LYS A 81 28.80 8.46 3.74
C LYS A 81 27.62 8.41 2.78
N TYR A 82 26.62 7.54 3.06
CA TYR A 82 25.48 7.39 2.18
C TYR A 82 24.48 8.55 2.27
N ALA A 83 24.29 9.14 3.46
CA ALA A 83 23.42 10.29 3.63
C ALA A 83 23.91 11.55 2.87
N ASN A 84 25.23 11.68 2.71
CA ASN A 84 25.87 12.81 2.03
C ASN A 84 26.34 12.49 0.59
N GLN A 85 25.98 11.32 0.05
CA GLN A 85 26.43 10.87 -1.28
C GLN A 85 25.89 11.76 -2.40
N PHE A 86 24.67 12.25 -2.25
CA PHE A 86 23.98 13.13 -3.19
C PHE A 86 23.23 14.23 -2.43
N PRO A 87 22.88 15.35 -3.06
CA PRO A 87 22.11 16.43 -2.43
C PRO A 87 20.61 16.08 -2.35
N TYR A 88 20.27 15.02 -1.62
CA TYR A 88 18.89 14.49 -1.53
C TYR A 88 17.85 15.52 -1.10
N GLY A 89 18.20 16.45 -0.20
CA GLY A 89 17.34 17.53 0.25
C GLY A 89 16.93 18.45 -0.92
N GLU A 90 17.92 18.89 -1.71
CA GLU A 90 17.67 19.74 -2.87
C GLU A 90 16.85 19.02 -3.95
N TRP A 91 17.10 17.72 -4.17
CA TRP A 91 16.33 16.91 -5.10
C TRP A 91 14.86 16.79 -4.68
N LEU A 92 14.62 16.57 -3.39
CA LEU A 92 13.25 16.48 -2.85
C LEU A 92 12.54 17.84 -2.92
N ASP A 93 13.21 18.93 -2.52
CA ASP A 93 12.62 20.27 -2.53
C ASP A 93 12.26 20.72 -3.95
N SER A 94 13.04 20.31 -4.96
CA SER A 94 12.81 20.67 -6.36
C SER A 94 11.75 19.81 -7.07
N ASN A 95 11.59 18.54 -6.67
CA ASN A 95 10.83 17.56 -7.45
C ASN A 95 9.60 17.00 -6.75
N LEU A 96 9.54 17.01 -5.40
CA LEU A 96 8.44 16.42 -4.64
C LEU A 96 7.25 17.39 -4.58
N ILE A 97 6.13 16.98 -5.13
CA ILE A 97 4.89 17.78 -5.19
C ILE A 97 3.93 17.29 -4.12
N GLN A 98 3.27 18.23 -3.44
CA GLN A 98 2.22 17.91 -2.46
C GLN A 98 0.84 17.97 -3.15
N LEU A 99 0.00 16.97 -2.92
CA LEU A 99 -1.38 16.98 -3.44
C LEU A 99 -2.17 18.22 -2.99
N LYS A 100 -1.93 18.68 -1.75
CA LYS A 100 -2.61 19.88 -1.20
C LYS A 100 -2.31 21.15 -2.00
N ASP A 101 -1.12 21.23 -2.64
CA ASP A 101 -0.66 22.40 -3.38
C ASP A 101 -1.17 22.44 -4.83
N LEU A 102 -1.76 21.32 -5.30
CA LEU A 102 -2.39 21.28 -6.60
C LEU A 102 -3.68 22.12 -6.61
N LYS A 103 -3.85 22.90 -7.68
CA LYS A 103 -5.06 23.70 -7.89
C LYS A 103 -6.29 22.83 -8.07
N ILE A 104 -7.39 23.22 -7.46
CA ILE A 104 -8.69 22.60 -7.72
C ILE A 104 -9.14 23.04 -9.12
N PRO A 105 -9.37 22.11 -10.05
CA PRO A 105 -9.84 22.48 -11.39
C PRO A 105 -11.29 22.96 -11.33
N ASN A 106 -11.64 23.90 -12.22
CA ASN A 106 -13.03 24.35 -12.36
C ASN A 106 -13.83 23.32 -13.18
N LYS A 107 -14.09 22.17 -12.57
CA LYS A 107 -14.90 21.08 -13.13
C LYS A 107 -15.81 20.52 -12.05
N ASP A 108 -17.02 20.19 -12.43
CA ASP A 108 -17.96 19.55 -11.53
C ASP A 108 -17.61 18.06 -11.31
N VAL A 109 -17.77 17.62 -10.08
CA VAL A 109 -17.75 16.19 -9.76
C VAL A 109 -19.14 15.63 -10.12
N PRO A 110 -19.21 14.50 -10.84
CA PRO A 110 -20.50 13.85 -11.11
C PRO A 110 -21.28 13.60 -9.83
N LYS A 111 -22.54 14.01 -9.81
CA LYS A 111 -23.47 13.78 -8.72
C LYS A 111 -24.57 12.85 -9.23
N TYR A 112 -25.06 12.01 -8.35
CA TYR A 112 -26.13 11.08 -8.65
C TYR A 112 -27.42 11.50 -7.94
N THR A 113 -28.56 11.29 -8.56
CA THR A 113 -29.87 11.38 -7.90
C THR A 113 -30.02 10.26 -6.88
N ALA A 114 -31.01 10.36 -5.98
CA ALA A 114 -31.28 9.33 -4.99
C ALA A 114 -31.60 7.97 -5.64
N GLU A 115 -32.29 7.99 -6.78
CA GLU A 115 -32.64 6.79 -7.54
C GLU A 115 -31.41 6.16 -8.18
N GLU A 116 -30.59 6.94 -8.87
CA GLU A 116 -29.31 6.49 -9.47
C GLU A 116 -28.37 5.93 -8.42
N CYS A 117 -28.22 6.62 -7.28
CA CYS A 117 -27.40 6.13 -6.17
C CYS A 117 -27.90 4.79 -5.65
N THR A 118 -29.22 4.65 -5.48
CA THR A 118 -29.83 3.38 -5.03
C THR A 118 -29.62 2.25 -6.04
N GLN A 119 -29.72 2.57 -7.34
CA GLN A 119 -29.44 1.58 -8.40
C GLN A 119 -27.97 1.14 -8.39
N LEU A 120 -27.04 2.08 -8.27
CA LEU A 120 -25.60 1.79 -8.15
C LEU A 120 -25.29 0.98 -6.88
N GLN A 121 -25.89 1.34 -5.73
CA GLN A 121 -25.75 0.57 -4.52
C GLN A 121 -26.18 -0.89 -4.72
N LYS A 122 -27.30 -1.13 -5.41
CA LYS A 122 -27.75 -2.50 -5.76
C LYS A 122 -26.77 -3.18 -6.71
N ALA A 123 -26.27 -2.48 -7.74
CA ALA A 123 -25.30 -3.01 -8.69
C ALA A 123 -23.99 -3.43 -8.01
N PHE A 124 -23.48 -2.66 -7.05
CA PHE A 124 -22.30 -2.95 -6.27
C PHE A 124 -22.56 -3.81 -5.01
N GLY A 125 -23.80 -4.27 -4.83
CA GLY A 125 -24.16 -5.20 -3.76
C GLY A 125 -24.12 -4.59 -2.35
N TYR A 126 -24.44 -3.30 -2.22
CA TYR A 126 -24.63 -2.67 -0.91
C TYR A 126 -25.85 -3.25 -0.21
N SER A 127 -25.71 -3.61 1.04
CA SER A 127 -26.80 -3.95 1.91
C SER A 127 -27.32 -2.71 2.67
N TYR A 128 -28.50 -2.86 3.27
CA TYR A 128 -29.01 -1.84 4.19
C TYR A 128 -28.06 -1.60 5.36
N GLU A 129 -27.43 -2.66 5.87
CA GLU A 129 -26.45 -2.59 6.97
C GLU A 129 -25.19 -1.86 6.56
N ASP A 130 -24.68 -2.05 5.33
CA ASP A 130 -23.53 -1.30 4.83
C ASP A 130 -23.77 0.20 4.92
N VAL A 131 -24.96 0.66 4.52
CA VAL A 131 -25.28 2.09 4.49
C VAL A 131 -25.63 2.63 5.88
N LYS A 132 -26.52 1.94 6.61
CA LYS A 132 -27.12 2.44 7.86
C LYS A 132 -26.29 2.13 9.11
N THR A 133 -25.50 1.06 9.09
CA THR A 133 -24.71 0.65 10.25
C THR A 133 -23.24 1.00 10.05
N SER A 134 -22.64 0.71 8.89
CA SER A 134 -21.22 0.96 8.66
C SER A 134 -20.96 2.40 8.21
N ILE A 135 -21.42 2.79 7.03
CA ILE A 135 -21.12 4.11 6.44
C ILE A 135 -21.65 5.25 7.32
N LEU A 136 -22.92 5.16 7.76
CA LEU A 136 -23.51 6.19 8.62
C LEU A 136 -22.74 6.36 9.92
N THR A 137 -22.33 5.27 10.58
CA THR A 137 -21.62 5.31 11.85
C THR A 137 -20.23 5.94 11.66
N MET A 138 -19.49 5.53 10.63
CA MET A 138 -18.18 6.09 10.32
C MET A 138 -18.28 7.58 9.98
N ALA A 139 -19.23 7.98 9.13
CA ALA A 139 -19.43 9.38 8.76
C ALA A 139 -19.89 10.27 9.92
N LYS A 140 -20.60 9.70 10.90
CA LYS A 140 -21.08 10.41 12.09
C LYS A 140 -19.99 10.60 13.14
N ASN A 141 -19.23 9.53 13.42
CA ASN A 141 -18.37 9.42 14.60
C ASN A 141 -16.87 9.47 14.28
N GLY A 142 -16.46 9.39 13.02
CA GLY A 142 -15.03 9.29 12.63
C GLY A 142 -14.37 7.97 13.06
N ALA A 143 -15.16 6.96 13.38
CA ALA A 143 -14.70 5.65 13.83
C ALA A 143 -15.66 4.55 13.38
N GLU A 144 -15.14 3.33 13.22
CA GLU A 144 -15.99 2.16 12.98
C GLU A 144 -16.93 1.90 14.16
N GLY A 145 -18.10 1.33 13.84
CA GLY A 145 -19.05 0.89 14.86
C GLY A 145 -18.47 -0.26 15.69
N THR A 146 -18.88 -0.33 16.96
CA THR A 146 -18.56 -1.47 17.82
C THR A 146 -19.27 -2.73 17.31
N ALA A 147 -18.51 -3.78 17.04
CA ALA A 147 -19.00 -5.06 16.57
C ALA A 147 -18.21 -6.21 17.18
N ALA A 148 -18.69 -7.43 17.02
CA ALA A 148 -17.94 -8.62 17.39
C ALA A 148 -16.63 -8.69 16.58
N MET A 149 -15.53 -9.03 17.24
CA MET A 149 -14.24 -9.18 16.59
C MET A 149 -14.18 -10.45 15.74
N GLY A 150 -13.74 -10.28 14.51
CA GLY A 150 -13.52 -11.38 13.57
C GLY A 150 -14.83 -11.91 12.96
N MET A 151 -14.66 -12.69 11.93
CA MET A 151 -15.71 -13.46 11.29
C MET A 151 -15.14 -14.84 10.99
N ASP A 152 -15.53 -15.81 11.77
CA ASP A 152 -15.18 -17.22 11.61
C ASP A 152 -16.28 -18.04 10.93
N ALA A 153 -17.39 -17.39 10.56
CA ALA A 153 -18.43 -18.01 9.78
C ALA A 153 -17.91 -18.37 8.38
N PRO A 154 -18.04 -19.62 7.93
CA PRO A 154 -17.63 -20.01 6.59
C PRO A 154 -18.48 -19.33 5.54
N ILE A 155 -17.89 -19.12 4.35
CA ILE A 155 -18.62 -18.58 3.20
C ILE A 155 -19.74 -19.54 2.84
N SER A 156 -20.95 -18.99 2.62
CA SER A 156 -22.14 -19.75 2.26
C SER A 156 -22.05 -20.26 0.81
N VAL A 157 -21.36 -21.37 0.60
CA VAL A 157 -21.07 -21.93 -0.75
C VAL A 157 -22.32 -22.33 -1.53
N LEU A 158 -23.44 -22.58 -0.85
CA LEU A 158 -24.71 -22.91 -1.47
C LEU A 158 -25.61 -21.67 -1.69
N SER A 159 -25.20 -20.50 -1.27
CA SER A 159 -25.95 -19.27 -1.49
C SER A 159 -25.88 -18.85 -2.96
N GLN A 160 -27.02 -18.46 -3.52
CA GLN A 160 -27.09 -17.84 -4.84
C GLN A 160 -26.92 -16.30 -4.78
N LYS A 161 -26.79 -15.74 -3.58
CA LYS A 161 -26.52 -14.30 -3.43
C LYS A 161 -25.09 -13.99 -3.82
N ARG A 162 -24.93 -12.94 -4.60
CA ARG A 162 -23.61 -12.40 -4.93
C ARG A 162 -22.85 -12.05 -3.66
N GLN A 163 -21.63 -12.54 -3.55
CA GLN A 163 -20.71 -12.20 -2.49
C GLN A 163 -19.60 -11.28 -3.07
N PRO A 164 -19.25 -10.18 -2.40
CA PRO A 164 -18.07 -9.39 -2.77
C PRO A 164 -16.80 -10.23 -2.71
N LEU A 165 -15.91 -10.05 -3.67
CA LEU A 165 -14.65 -10.81 -3.73
C LEU A 165 -13.81 -10.66 -2.47
N PHE A 166 -13.88 -9.52 -1.80
CA PHE A 166 -13.20 -9.24 -0.53
C PHE A 166 -13.51 -10.25 0.58
N GLY A 167 -14.71 -10.84 0.59
CA GLY A 167 -15.12 -11.81 1.61
C GLY A 167 -14.27 -13.08 1.62
N TYR A 168 -13.65 -13.43 0.48
CA TYR A 168 -12.77 -14.60 0.36
C TYR A 168 -11.39 -14.40 0.98
N PHE A 169 -11.02 -13.16 1.34
CA PHE A 169 -9.72 -12.79 1.89
C PHE A 169 -9.76 -12.50 3.40
N LYS A 170 -10.86 -12.86 4.08
CA LYS A 170 -10.94 -12.80 5.54
C LYS A 170 -10.22 -14.01 6.14
N GLN A 171 -9.31 -13.75 7.07
CA GLN A 171 -8.59 -14.82 7.77
C GLN A 171 -9.47 -15.43 8.86
N LEU A 172 -9.43 -16.76 8.98
CA LEU A 172 -10.10 -17.49 10.07
C LEU A 172 -9.28 -17.46 11.37
N PHE A 173 -7.96 -17.32 11.26
CA PHE A 173 -7.05 -17.28 12.39
C PHE A 173 -6.16 -16.06 12.32
N ALA A 174 -5.83 -15.48 13.48
CA ALA A 174 -4.81 -14.46 13.57
C ALA A 174 -3.44 -15.08 13.27
N GLN A 175 -2.73 -14.52 12.29
CA GLN A 175 -1.35 -14.89 11.96
C GLN A 175 -0.48 -13.67 12.12
N VAL A 176 0.62 -13.81 12.86
CA VAL A 176 1.56 -12.73 13.13
C VAL A 176 2.77 -12.93 12.23
N THR A 177 3.08 -11.93 11.41
CA THR A 177 4.27 -11.94 10.55
C THR A 177 5.45 -11.29 11.28
N ASN A 178 5.21 -10.20 12.00
CA ASN A 178 6.15 -9.50 12.85
C ASN A 178 5.51 -9.24 14.21
N PRO A 179 6.29 -8.92 15.25
CA PRO A 179 5.72 -8.45 16.51
C PRO A 179 4.78 -7.26 16.30
N PRO A 180 3.59 -7.28 16.86
CA PRO A 180 2.63 -6.20 16.69
C PRO A 180 3.13 -4.90 17.34
N ILE A 181 2.71 -3.78 16.76
CA ILE A 181 2.90 -2.47 17.36
C ILE A 181 1.80 -2.27 18.42
N ASP A 182 2.16 -1.73 19.58
CA ASP A 182 1.20 -1.48 20.64
C ASP A 182 0.22 -0.33 20.30
N ALA A 183 -0.97 -0.38 20.90
CA ALA A 183 -2.04 0.57 20.62
C ALA A 183 -1.75 2.03 21.04
N ILE A 184 -0.74 2.26 21.87
CA ILE A 184 -0.34 3.61 22.29
C ILE A 184 0.52 4.28 21.20
N ARG A 185 1.39 3.49 20.54
CA ARG A 185 2.33 4.00 19.55
C ARG A 185 1.87 3.84 18.10
N GLU A 186 0.81 3.06 17.84
CA GLU A 186 0.41 2.71 16.47
C GLU A 186 0.19 3.93 15.57
N GLU A 187 -0.42 5.01 16.06
CA GLU A 187 -0.65 6.23 15.28
C GLU A 187 0.63 7.03 15.05
N VAL A 188 1.54 7.04 16.01
CA VAL A 188 2.79 7.81 15.92
C VAL A 188 3.80 7.16 15.00
N VAL A 189 3.88 5.82 14.99
CA VAL A 189 4.90 5.09 14.21
C VAL A 189 4.41 4.66 12.83
N THR A 190 3.09 4.66 12.58
CA THR A 190 2.54 4.25 11.29
C THR A 190 2.36 5.45 10.37
N SER A 191 3.03 5.43 9.23
CA SER A 191 2.84 6.43 8.18
C SER A 191 1.81 5.97 7.16
N THR A 192 0.78 6.80 6.96
CA THR A 192 -0.23 6.62 5.90
C THR A 192 0.13 7.36 4.62
N THR A 193 1.24 8.11 4.63
CA THR A 193 1.71 8.85 3.45
C THR A 193 2.07 7.88 2.32
N ILE A 194 1.62 8.21 1.13
CA ILE A 194 1.93 7.50 -0.10
C ILE A 194 2.59 8.45 -1.11
N TYR A 195 3.31 7.86 -2.04
CA TYR A 195 3.94 8.56 -3.15
C TYR A 195 3.39 8.00 -4.45
N VAL A 196 2.94 8.88 -5.34
CA VAL A 196 2.28 8.53 -6.61
C VAL A 196 3.15 9.02 -7.75
N GLY A 197 3.54 8.11 -8.64
CA GLY A 197 4.43 8.39 -9.75
C GLY A 197 5.23 7.16 -10.17
N THR A 198 6.40 7.40 -10.74
CA THR A 198 7.34 6.36 -11.17
C THR A 198 8.41 6.16 -10.12
N ASP A 199 8.56 4.93 -9.59
CA ASP A 199 9.63 4.62 -8.62
C ASP A 199 11.03 4.65 -9.27
N GLY A 200 11.10 4.45 -10.58
CA GLY A 200 12.35 4.38 -11.32
C GLY A 200 13.16 3.12 -11.01
N ASN A 201 14.47 3.20 -11.24
CA ASN A 201 15.39 2.14 -10.87
C ASN A 201 15.95 2.41 -9.47
N LEU A 202 15.57 1.61 -8.48
CA LEU A 202 16.01 1.76 -7.09
C LEU A 202 17.53 1.52 -6.90
N LEU A 203 18.19 0.87 -7.85
CA LEU A 203 19.64 0.66 -7.83
C LEU A 203 20.42 1.85 -8.39
N GLU A 204 19.76 2.78 -9.07
CA GLU A 204 20.31 3.99 -9.63
C GLU A 204 19.65 5.21 -8.99
N GLN A 205 20.34 5.81 -8.02
CA GLN A 205 19.84 7.01 -7.35
C GLN A 205 20.01 8.22 -8.28
N LYS A 206 18.89 8.79 -8.70
CA LYS A 206 18.84 9.94 -9.60
C LYS A 206 17.81 10.95 -9.10
N GLU A 207 18.03 12.21 -9.46
CA GLU A 207 17.12 13.31 -9.12
C GLU A 207 15.69 13.05 -9.62
N GLU A 208 15.56 12.47 -10.83
CA GLU A 208 14.26 12.15 -11.42
C GLU A 208 13.42 11.17 -10.60
N ASN A 209 14.07 10.32 -9.78
CA ASN A 209 13.36 9.39 -8.88
C ASN A 209 12.63 10.12 -7.74
N CYS A 210 12.98 11.38 -7.47
CA CYS A 210 12.31 12.23 -6.49
C CYS A 210 11.05 12.91 -7.04
N LYS A 211 10.76 12.76 -8.35
CA LYS A 211 9.61 13.38 -9.00
C LYS A 211 8.33 12.57 -8.72
N MET A 212 7.78 12.81 -7.54
CA MET A 212 6.64 12.09 -6.99
C MET A 212 5.57 13.06 -6.49
N LEU A 213 4.32 12.64 -6.55
CA LEU A 213 3.21 13.31 -5.87
C LEU A 213 3.03 12.70 -4.48
N ARG A 214 3.30 13.48 -3.44
CA ARG A 214 3.04 13.09 -2.05
C ARG A 214 1.59 13.30 -1.68
N VAL A 215 0.98 12.26 -1.17
CA VAL A 215 -0.40 12.22 -0.69
C VAL A 215 -0.42 11.74 0.77
N ASN A 216 -1.08 12.47 1.66
CA ASN A 216 -0.99 12.21 3.10
C ASN A 216 -1.67 10.91 3.54
N ASN A 217 -2.71 10.48 2.79
CA ASN A 217 -3.36 9.20 3.05
C ASN A 217 -3.89 8.57 1.75
N PRO A 218 -4.06 7.25 1.70
CA PRO A 218 -4.46 6.55 0.49
C PRO A 218 -5.96 6.64 0.16
N ILE A 219 -6.79 7.22 1.02
CA ILE A 219 -8.24 7.34 0.77
C ILE A 219 -8.52 8.75 0.26
N LEU A 220 -8.80 8.84 -1.03
CA LEU A 220 -8.95 10.12 -1.72
C LEU A 220 -10.39 10.63 -1.66
N THR A 221 -10.57 11.91 -1.41
CA THR A 221 -11.83 12.59 -1.66
C THR A 221 -12.07 12.75 -3.18
N ASN A 222 -13.30 13.03 -3.59
CA ASN A 222 -13.61 13.34 -4.99
C ASN A 222 -12.80 14.56 -5.49
N THR A 223 -12.56 15.54 -4.62
CA THR A 223 -11.75 16.72 -4.95
C THR A 223 -10.28 16.36 -5.15
N ASP A 224 -9.72 15.50 -4.30
CA ASP A 224 -8.33 15.04 -4.43
C ASP A 224 -8.11 14.29 -5.74
N LEU A 225 -9.02 13.38 -6.07
CA LEU A 225 -8.96 12.65 -7.34
C LEU A 225 -9.10 13.59 -8.54
N LEU A 226 -10.00 14.60 -8.46
CA LEU A 226 -10.18 15.58 -9.51
C LEU A 226 -8.91 16.41 -9.75
N LYS A 227 -8.18 16.78 -8.68
CA LYS A 227 -6.87 17.42 -8.78
C LYS A 227 -5.87 16.56 -9.54
N ILE A 228 -5.80 15.27 -9.19
CA ILE A 228 -4.88 14.31 -9.84
C ILE A 228 -5.24 14.14 -11.31
N LYS A 229 -6.52 13.90 -11.64
CA LYS A 229 -7.02 13.75 -13.03
C LYS A 229 -6.68 14.93 -13.94
N ASN A 230 -6.63 16.15 -13.37
CA ASN A 230 -6.42 17.38 -14.13
C ASN A 230 -5.03 18.00 -13.89
N MET A 231 -4.14 17.29 -13.26
CA MET A 231 -2.78 17.74 -12.99
C MET A 231 -2.03 17.98 -14.29
N LYS A 232 -1.46 19.21 -14.41
CA LYS A 232 -0.61 19.62 -15.55
C LYS A 232 0.77 19.97 -15.01
N VAL A 233 1.47 18.95 -14.57
CA VAL A 233 2.83 19.08 -14.02
C VAL A 233 3.74 18.23 -14.89
N ASP A 234 4.87 18.81 -15.29
CA ASP A 234 5.86 18.11 -16.10
C ASP A 234 6.37 16.83 -15.39
N GLY A 235 6.48 15.74 -16.13
CA GLY A 235 6.86 14.42 -15.65
C GLY A 235 5.72 13.56 -15.11
N PHE A 236 4.49 14.10 -15.05
CA PHE A 236 3.30 13.30 -14.71
C PHE A 236 2.35 13.23 -15.90
N LYS A 237 1.96 12.02 -16.25
CA LYS A 237 0.94 11.75 -17.26
C LYS A 237 -0.09 10.79 -16.70
N VAL A 238 -1.30 11.28 -16.52
CA VAL A 238 -2.43 10.53 -15.98
C VAL A 238 -3.21 9.89 -17.10
N ALA A 239 -3.58 8.62 -16.95
CA ALA A 239 -4.50 7.91 -17.83
C ALA A 239 -5.67 7.35 -17.01
N GLU A 240 -6.89 7.67 -17.42
CA GLU A 240 -8.11 7.06 -16.89
C GLU A 240 -8.42 5.80 -17.70
N ILE A 241 -8.70 4.70 -17.02
CA ILE A 241 -8.90 3.39 -17.65
C ILE A 241 -10.18 2.80 -17.08
N PRO A 242 -11.24 2.70 -17.90
CA PRO A 242 -12.46 2.02 -17.48
C PRO A 242 -12.19 0.55 -17.14
N ILE A 243 -12.67 0.12 -15.98
CA ILE A 243 -12.75 -1.30 -15.60
C ILE A 243 -14.17 -1.83 -15.75
N THR A 244 -14.91 -1.24 -16.66
CA THR A 244 -16.24 -1.68 -17.08
C THR A 244 -16.16 -2.40 -18.41
N TYR A 245 -17.09 -3.32 -18.64
CA TYR A 245 -17.15 -4.06 -19.90
C TYR A 245 -18.60 -4.38 -20.26
N TYR A 246 -18.83 -4.60 -21.54
CA TYR A 246 -20.15 -4.90 -22.05
C TYR A 246 -20.65 -6.26 -21.53
N LYS A 247 -21.85 -6.31 -20.96
CA LYS A 247 -22.41 -7.48 -20.26
C LYS A 247 -22.42 -8.80 -21.06
N ASN A 248 -22.32 -8.71 -22.38
CA ASN A 248 -22.26 -9.88 -23.26
C ASN A 248 -20.80 -10.34 -23.56
N THR A 249 -19.81 -9.63 -23.01
CA THR A 249 -18.40 -10.05 -23.09
C THR A 249 -18.07 -10.92 -21.87
N SER A 250 -17.19 -11.92 -22.04
CA SER A 250 -16.73 -12.69 -20.88
C SER A 250 -15.76 -11.88 -20.02
N LEU A 251 -15.73 -12.17 -18.73
CA LEU A 251 -14.86 -11.49 -17.77
C LEU A 251 -13.36 -11.67 -18.14
N GLU A 252 -12.98 -12.86 -18.63
CA GLU A 252 -11.61 -13.15 -19.05
C GLU A 252 -11.16 -12.21 -20.18
N LYS A 253 -12.02 -12.02 -21.19
CA LYS A 253 -11.74 -11.08 -22.28
C LYS A 253 -11.67 -9.63 -21.80
N ALA A 254 -12.53 -9.27 -20.87
CA ALA A 254 -12.51 -7.92 -20.27
C ALA A 254 -11.18 -7.64 -19.55
N ILE A 255 -10.64 -8.62 -18.85
CA ILE A 255 -9.33 -8.52 -18.19
C ILE A 255 -8.19 -8.45 -19.23
N GLU A 256 -8.26 -9.23 -20.29
CA GLU A 256 -7.28 -9.16 -21.39
C GLU A 256 -7.28 -7.77 -22.05
N TYR A 257 -8.44 -7.20 -22.31
CA TYR A 257 -8.57 -5.83 -22.85
C TYR A 257 -8.02 -4.78 -21.89
N LEU A 258 -8.25 -4.94 -20.58
CA LEU A 258 -7.66 -4.07 -19.57
C LEU A 258 -6.13 -4.08 -19.65
N PHE A 259 -5.51 -5.25 -19.77
CA PHE A 259 -4.05 -5.35 -19.89
C PHE A 259 -3.51 -4.72 -21.17
N ILE A 260 -4.18 -4.91 -22.30
CA ILE A 260 -3.80 -4.32 -23.59
C ILE A 260 -3.88 -2.80 -23.51
N GLU A 261 -4.96 -2.27 -22.95
CA GLU A 261 -5.16 -0.83 -22.79
C GLU A 261 -4.11 -0.20 -21.87
N VAL A 262 -3.85 -0.82 -20.72
CA VAL A 262 -2.78 -0.38 -19.82
C VAL A 262 -1.43 -0.37 -20.51
N ASP A 263 -1.10 -1.43 -21.22
CA ASP A 263 0.16 -1.51 -21.96
C ASP A 263 0.28 -0.43 -23.05
N ARG A 264 -0.84 -0.03 -23.66
CA ARG A 264 -0.91 1.06 -24.63
C ARG A 264 -0.59 2.40 -23.98
N VAL A 265 -1.32 2.75 -22.91
CA VAL A 265 -1.14 4.07 -22.25
C VAL A 265 0.23 4.21 -21.60
N ILE A 266 0.82 3.13 -21.09
CA ILE A 266 2.20 3.15 -20.57
C ILE A 266 3.20 3.44 -21.69
N ARG A 267 3.04 2.82 -22.86
CA ARG A 267 3.89 3.13 -24.03
C ARG A 267 3.74 4.58 -24.48
N GLU A 268 2.59 5.19 -24.27
CA GLU A 268 2.33 6.60 -24.54
C GLU A 268 2.88 7.52 -23.42
N GLY A 269 3.49 6.96 -22.39
CA GLY A 269 4.16 7.67 -21.31
C GLY A 269 3.31 7.92 -20.06
N ALA A 270 2.15 7.26 -19.90
CA ALA A 270 1.38 7.35 -18.68
C ALA A 270 2.15 6.71 -17.51
N ASN A 271 2.21 7.42 -16.38
CA ASN A 271 2.83 6.95 -15.14
C ASN A 271 1.89 7.00 -13.92
N ILE A 272 0.68 7.52 -14.10
CA ILE A 272 -0.42 7.42 -13.14
C ILE A 272 -1.62 6.80 -13.85
N LEU A 273 -2.04 5.62 -13.39
CA LEU A 273 -3.19 4.92 -13.92
C LEU A 273 -4.36 5.10 -12.93
N ILE A 274 -5.51 5.55 -13.42
CA ILE A 274 -6.74 5.62 -12.62
C ILE A 274 -7.71 4.60 -13.20
N LEU A 275 -7.88 3.50 -12.48
CA LEU A 275 -8.89 2.49 -12.81
C LEU A 275 -10.24 3.00 -12.32
N THR A 276 -11.25 3.04 -13.18
CA THR A 276 -12.57 3.59 -12.82
C THR A 276 -13.71 2.69 -13.25
N ASP A 277 -14.70 2.51 -12.37
CA ASP A 277 -15.96 1.80 -12.65
C ASP A 277 -17.18 2.72 -12.70
N ARG A 278 -16.99 4.04 -12.86
CA ARG A 278 -18.08 5.02 -12.90
C ARG A 278 -19.04 4.83 -14.06
N GLU A 279 -18.64 4.13 -15.11
CA GLU A 279 -19.44 3.91 -16.30
C GLU A 279 -20.36 2.68 -16.23
N VAL A 280 -20.63 2.20 -15.01
CA VAL A 280 -21.61 1.12 -14.81
C VAL A 280 -23.01 1.59 -15.16
N ASP A 281 -23.65 0.90 -16.10
CA ASP A 281 -25.02 1.16 -16.58
C ASP A 281 -25.78 -0.15 -16.91
N GLU A 282 -26.88 -0.06 -17.67
CA GLU A 282 -27.67 -1.21 -18.10
C GLU A 282 -26.90 -2.19 -19.00
N TYR A 283 -25.86 -1.73 -19.68
CA TYR A 283 -25.10 -2.48 -20.68
C TYR A 283 -23.69 -2.82 -20.20
N HIS A 284 -23.15 -2.01 -19.31
CA HIS A 284 -21.78 -2.13 -18.82
C HIS A 284 -21.75 -2.55 -17.35
N VAL A 285 -21.03 -3.61 -17.10
CA VAL A 285 -20.80 -4.15 -15.76
C VAL A 285 -19.35 -3.96 -15.36
N ALA A 286 -19.10 -3.79 -14.06
CA ALA A 286 -17.74 -3.62 -13.55
C ALA A 286 -17.01 -4.96 -13.45
N ILE A 287 -15.72 -4.97 -13.81
CA ILE A 287 -14.79 -6.00 -13.32
C ILE A 287 -14.70 -5.81 -11.79
N PRO A 288 -14.82 -6.87 -10.98
CA PRO A 288 -14.62 -6.72 -9.52
C PRO A 288 -13.33 -5.99 -9.22
N SER A 289 -13.39 -4.92 -8.45
CA SER A 289 -12.27 -3.99 -8.27
C SER A 289 -11.01 -4.67 -7.76
N LEU A 290 -11.14 -5.60 -6.82
CA LEU A 290 -10.02 -6.38 -6.31
C LEU A 290 -9.38 -7.27 -7.40
N LEU A 291 -10.20 -7.85 -8.29
CA LEU A 291 -9.72 -8.66 -9.41
C LEU A 291 -8.98 -7.79 -10.44
N ALA A 292 -9.52 -6.61 -10.77
CA ALA A 292 -8.88 -5.67 -11.67
C ALA A 292 -7.51 -5.21 -11.13
N VAL A 293 -7.47 -4.80 -9.86
CA VAL A 293 -6.24 -4.34 -9.20
C VAL A 293 -5.21 -5.47 -9.12
N SER A 294 -5.59 -6.65 -8.60
CA SER A 294 -4.65 -7.76 -8.41
C SER A 294 -4.16 -8.34 -9.73
N GLY A 295 -5.06 -8.49 -10.71
CA GLY A 295 -4.73 -8.98 -12.05
C GLY A 295 -3.76 -8.04 -12.75
N LEU A 296 -4.04 -6.74 -12.72
CA LEU A 296 -3.17 -5.73 -13.30
C LEU A 296 -1.81 -5.65 -12.59
N GLN A 297 -1.79 -5.72 -11.25
CA GLN A 297 -0.56 -5.77 -10.46
C GLN A 297 0.34 -6.91 -10.93
N GLN A 298 -0.21 -8.12 -11.08
CA GLN A 298 0.54 -9.29 -11.54
C GLN A 298 0.98 -9.17 -13.00
N HIS A 299 0.16 -8.59 -13.87
CA HIS A 299 0.52 -8.29 -15.25
C HIS A 299 1.72 -7.34 -15.33
N LEU A 300 1.69 -6.23 -14.57
CA LEU A 300 2.77 -5.25 -14.51
C LEU A 300 4.07 -5.84 -13.95
N VAL A 301 3.98 -6.71 -12.94
CA VAL A 301 5.15 -7.43 -12.41
C VAL A 301 5.75 -8.36 -13.47
N ARG A 302 4.94 -9.19 -14.13
CA ARG A 302 5.40 -10.13 -15.16
C ARG A 302 6.01 -9.42 -16.37
N THR A 303 5.46 -8.26 -16.74
CA THR A 303 5.95 -7.45 -17.88
C THR A 303 7.04 -6.45 -17.47
N LYS A 304 7.50 -6.48 -16.19
CA LYS A 304 8.55 -5.60 -15.65
C LYS A 304 8.23 -4.10 -15.73
N LYS A 305 6.94 -3.75 -15.66
CA LYS A 305 6.46 -2.36 -15.75
C LYS A 305 5.96 -1.81 -14.40
N ARG A 306 5.95 -2.64 -13.35
CA ARG A 306 5.31 -2.26 -12.07
C ARG A 306 5.87 -0.99 -11.46
N THR A 307 7.17 -0.78 -11.52
CA THR A 307 7.85 0.41 -10.98
C THR A 307 7.70 1.66 -11.84
N SER A 308 7.18 1.51 -13.05
CA SER A 308 6.98 2.65 -13.97
C SER A 308 5.68 3.41 -13.74
N VAL A 309 4.75 2.85 -12.96
CA VAL A 309 3.41 3.43 -12.81
C VAL A 309 2.88 3.32 -11.38
N ALA A 310 2.12 4.32 -10.97
CA ALA A 310 1.26 4.28 -9.80
C ALA A 310 -0.17 3.90 -10.22
N MET A 311 -0.86 3.10 -9.41
CA MET A 311 -2.21 2.62 -9.68
C MET A 311 -3.19 3.15 -8.65
N ILE A 312 -4.10 4.01 -9.08
CA ILE A 312 -5.20 4.58 -8.27
C ILE A 312 -6.49 3.88 -8.68
N LEU A 313 -7.34 3.59 -7.74
CA LEU A 313 -8.65 3.01 -7.97
C LEU A 313 -9.76 4.02 -7.64
N GLU A 314 -10.65 4.30 -8.59
CA GLU A 314 -11.92 5.00 -8.40
C GLU A 314 -13.04 3.99 -8.54
N SER A 315 -13.66 3.58 -7.42
CA SER A 315 -14.63 2.48 -7.45
C SER A 315 -15.80 2.70 -6.51
N GLY A 316 -16.96 2.22 -6.95
CA GLY A 316 -18.18 2.13 -6.13
C GLY A 316 -18.19 0.94 -5.18
N GLU A 317 -17.27 -0.02 -5.31
CA GLU A 317 -17.34 -1.26 -4.55
C GLU A 317 -16.82 -1.16 -3.09
N PRO A 318 -15.66 -0.49 -2.79
CA PRO A 318 -15.11 -0.44 -1.43
C PRO A 318 -15.92 0.46 -0.50
N ARG A 319 -16.20 -0.03 0.72
CA ARG A 319 -17.00 0.68 1.74
C ARG A 319 -16.65 0.36 3.18
N GLU A 320 -15.91 -0.73 3.43
CA GLU A 320 -15.45 -1.17 4.74
C GLU A 320 -13.92 -1.17 4.81
N VAL A 321 -13.36 -1.03 6.00
CA VAL A 321 -11.90 -1.05 6.23
C VAL A 321 -11.22 -2.25 5.58
N HIS A 322 -11.82 -3.44 5.68
CA HIS A 322 -11.29 -4.66 5.07
C HIS A 322 -11.14 -4.55 3.54
N HIS A 323 -12.07 -3.89 2.86
CA HIS A 323 -12.00 -3.68 1.41
C HIS A 323 -10.79 -2.82 1.03
N PHE A 324 -10.59 -1.73 1.75
CA PHE A 324 -9.45 -0.83 1.51
C PHE A 324 -8.12 -1.49 1.82
N ALA A 325 -8.01 -2.17 2.96
CA ALA A 325 -6.79 -2.88 3.33
C ALA A 325 -6.41 -3.95 2.29
N THR A 326 -7.41 -4.69 1.77
CA THR A 326 -7.19 -5.70 0.74
C THR A 326 -6.75 -5.08 -0.58
N LEU A 327 -7.41 -4.00 -1.04
CA LEU A 327 -7.04 -3.30 -2.28
C LEU A 327 -5.62 -2.71 -2.21
N LEU A 328 -5.25 -2.08 -1.10
CA LEU A 328 -3.89 -1.58 -0.86
C LEU A 328 -2.89 -2.74 -0.83
N GLY A 329 -3.23 -3.83 -0.18
CA GLY A 329 -2.42 -5.04 -0.13
C GLY A 329 -2.15 -5.65 -1.50
N TYR A 330 -3.10 -5.57 -2.42
CA TYR A 330 -2.98 -6.09 -3.78
C TYR A 330 -2.45 -5.09 -4.82
N GLY A 331 -2.06 -3.88 -4.39
CA GLY A 331 -1.25 -3.00 -5.22
C GLY A 331 -1.87 -1.67 -5.63
N ALA A 332 -3.10 -1.35 -5.21
CA ALA A 332 -3.59 0.02 -5.32
C ALA A 332 -2.77 0.94 -4.40
N CYS A 333 -2.29 2.07 -4.89
CA CYS A 333 -1.60 3.04 -4.06
C CYS A 333 -2.57 4.01 -3.38
N ALA A 334 -3.71 4.31 -4.03
CA ALA A 334 -4.77 5.14 -3.47
C ALA A 334 -6.14 4.69 -3.99
N ILE A 335 -7.19 5.02 -3.25
CA ILE A 335 -8.57 4.60 -3.53
C ILE A 335 -9.51 5.78 -3.32
N ASN A 336 -10.37 6.04 -4.30
CA ASN A 336 -11.51 6.93 -4.15
C ASN A 336 -12.80 6.10 -4.11
N PRO A 337 -13.46 5.99 -2.94
CA PRO A 337 -14.72 5.25 -2.78
C PRO A 337 -15.91 6.14 -3.11
N TYR A 338 -16.05 6.53 -4.37
CA TYR A 338 -17.02 7.56 -4.77
C TYR A 338 -18.46 7.25 -4.35
N LEU A 339 -18.88 5.99 -4.42
CA LEU A 339 -20.25 5.62 -4.09
C LEU A 339 -20.52 5.62 -2.58
N ALA A 340 -19.51 5.31 -1.76
CA ALA A 340 -19.62 5.49 -0.31
C ALA A 340 -19.79 6.98 0.04
N HIS A 341 -19.02 7.86 -0.62
CA HIS A 341 -19.16 9.31 -0.43
C HIS A 341 -20.53 9.84 -0.92
N GLU A 342 -21.03 9.34 -2.04
CA GLU A 342 -22.39 9.68 -2.50
C GLU A 342 -23.47 9.13 -1.57
N SER A 343 -23.28 7.93 -1.01
CA SER A 343 -24.20 7.39 0.00
C SER A 343 -24.28 8.29 1.24
N ILE A 344 -23.16 8.88 1.67
CA ILE A 344 -23.13 9.87 2.76
C ILE A 344 -23.95 11.11 2.37
N ARG A 345 -23.83 11.64 1.14
CA ARG A 345 -24.63 12.75 0.64
C ARG A 345 -26.12 12.46 0.79
N HIS A 346 -26.55 11.29 0.32
CA HIS A 346 -27.98 10.92 0.39
C HIS A 346 -28.45 10.67 1.81
N LEU A 347 -27.62 10.22 2.74
CA LEU A 347 -27.95 10.16 4.16
C LEU A 347 -28.22 11.54 4.76
N ILE A 348 -27.47 12.56 4.32
CA ILE A 348 -27.70 13.94 4.73
C ILE A 348 -28.99 14.50 4.14
N GLU A 349 -29.20 14.33 2.82
CA GLU A 349 -30.40 14.76 2.11
C GLU A 349 -31.67 14.11 2.65
N ALA A 350 -31.58 12.85 3.08
CA ALA A 350 -32.67 12.12 3.73
C ALA A 350 -32.88 12.47 5.21
N ASN A 351 -32.16 13.47 5.75
CA ASN A 351 -32.17 13.86 7.17
C ASN A 351 -31.82 12.72 8.17
N LEU A 352 -31.05 11.76 7.74
CA LEU A 352 -30.55 10.66 8.58
C LEU A 352 -29.18 10.96 9.20
N LEU A 353 -28.44 11.91 8.62
CA LEU A 353 -27.18 12.44 9.14
C LEU A 353 -27.22 13.96 9.14
N HIS A 354 -27.19 14.55 10.34
CA HIS A 354 -27.17 16.01 10.52
C HIS A 354 -25.72 16.51 10.63
N LYS A 355 -25.04 16.63 9.49
CA LYS A 355 -23.64 17.03 9.43
C LYS A 355 -23.33 17.67 8.07
N ASP A 356 -22.33 18.55 8.01
CA ASP A 356 -21.80 19.01 6.75
C ASP A 356 -21.23 17.86 5.92
N TYR A 357 -21.44 17.89 4.60
CA TYR A 357 -20.99 16.82 3.71
C TYR A 357 -19.49 16.57 3.76
N TYR A 358 -18.70 17.65 3.69
CA TYR A 358 -17.23 17.51 3.70
C TYR A 358 -16.73 16.99 5.04
N ALA A 359 -17.26 17.48 6.14
CA ALA A 359 -16.95 16.96 7.47
C ALA A 359 -17.36 15.49 7.65
N ALA A 360 -18.49 15.08 7.07
CA ALA A 360 -18.95 13.69 7.13
C ALA A 360 -18.07 12.75 6.29
N VAL A 361 -17.60 13.20 5.12
CA VAL A 361 -16.65 12.45 4.28
C VAL A 361 -15.28 12.37 4.95
N ASP A 362 -14.79 13.44 5.56
CA ASP A 362 -13.53 13.44 6.30
C ASP A 362 -13.56 12.48 7.50
N ASP A 363 -14.66 12.44 8.23
CA ASP A 363 -14.83 11.48 9.33
C ASP A 363 -14.90 10.03 8.84
N TYR A 364 -15.62 9.78 7.75
CA TYR A 364 -15.63 8.45 7.12
C TYR A 364 -14.23 8.02 6.69
N ASN A 365 -13.49 8.89 6.00
CA ASN A 365 -12.13 8.61 5.56
C ASN A 365 -11.19 8.40 6.76
N SER A 366 -11.34 9.18 7.83
CA SER A 366 -10.58 9.03 9.07
C SER A 366 -10.85 7.69 9.75
N ALA A 367 -12.12 7.27 9.82
CA ALA A 367 -12.48 5.95 10.34
C ALA A 367 -11.80 4.81 9.56
N VAL A 368 -11.81 4.89 8.22
CA VAL A 368 -11.12 3.92 7.36
C VAL A 368 -9.62 3.91 7.62
N ILE A 369 -8.99 5.07 7.71
CA ILE A 369 -7.54 5.20 7.98
C ILE A 369 -7.17 4.63 9.34
N HIS A 370 -7.92 4.93 10.40
CA HIS A 370 -7.69 4.35 11.72
C HIS A 370 -7.78 2.81 11.69
N GLY A 371 -8.75 2.26 10.96
CA GLY A 371 -8.86 0.83 10.76
C GLY A 371 -7.67 0.22 10.01
N ILE A 372 -7.15 0.90 8.98
CA ILE A 372 -5.94 0.48 8.24
C ILE A 372 -4.71 0.53 9.16
N ILE A 373 -4.55 1.59 9.97
CA ILE A 373 -3.47 1.70 10.97
C ILE A 373 -3.55 0.54 11.96
N LYS A 374 -4.76 0.19 12.42
CA LYS A 374 -4.98 -0.93 13.32
C LYS A 374 -4.55 -2.27 12.69
N ILE A 375 -4.89 -2.51 11.42
CA ILE A 375 -4.46 -3.69 10.68
C ILE A 375 -2.92 -3.71 10.54
N ALA A 376 -2.32 -2.59 10.12
CA ALA A 376 -0.88 -2.45 9.99
C ALA A 376 -0.15 -2.73 11.32
N SER A 377 -0.65 -2.18 12.41
CA SER A 377 -0.06 -2.36 13.74
C SER A 377 -0.09 -3.82 14.19
N LYS A 378 -1.19 -4.53 13.95
CA LYS A 378 -1.30 -5.97 14.24
C LYS A 378 -0.38 -6.81 13.38
N MET A 379 -0.10 -6.40 12.14
CA MET A 379 0.86 -7.05 11.26
C MET A 379 2.32 -6.65 11.55
N GLY A 380 2.56 -5.71 12.45
CA GLY A 380 3.89 -5.22 12.79
C GLY A 380 4.56 -4.41 11.68
N ILE A 381 3.80 -3.75 10.84
CA ILE A 381 4.27 -2.88 9.76
C ILE A 381 3.91 -1.42 10.05
N SER A 382 4.70 -0.49 9.55
CA SER A 382 4.57 0.95 9.85
C SER A 382 4.44 1.84 8.62
N THR A 383 4.29 1.27 7.43
CA THR A 383 4.06 2.02 6.18
C THR A 383 3.04 1.30 5.31
N ILE A 384 2.28 2.06 4.54
CA ILE A 384 1.28 1.49 3.61
C ILE A 384 1.94 0.63 2.53
N GLN A 385 3.12 1.04 2.03
CA GLN A 385 3.86 0.26 1.04
C GLN A 385 4.21 -1.14 1.54
N SER A 386 4.50 -1.28 2.84
CA SER A 386 4.79 -2.58 3.44
C SER A 386 3.61 -3.55 3.40
N LEU A 387 2.38 -3.04 3.33
CA LEU A 387 1.18 -3.86 3.19
C LEU A 387 1.15 -4.60 1.85
N SER A 388 1.52 -3.93 0.75
CA SER A 388 1.61 -4.57 -0.57
C SER A 388 2.83 -5.48 -0.72
N LEU A 389 3.97 -5.14 -0.09
CA LEU A 389 5.20 -5.93 -0.16
C LEU A 389 5.06 -7.33 0.46
N ILE A 390 4.20 -7.50 1.45
CA ILE A 390 3.92 -8.81 2.05
C ILE A 390 3.41 -9.80 1.00
N HIS A 391 2.65 -9.35 0.03
CA HIS A 391 2.11 -10.18 -1.05
C HIS A 391 3.08 -10.35 -2.23
N ILE A 392 4.02 -9.44 -2.42
CA ILE A 392 4.98 -9.47 -3.53
C ILE A 392 6.23 -10.27 -3.19
N SER A 393 6.73 -10.15 -1.96
CA SER A 393 8.02 -10.74 -1.54
C SER A 393 7.94 -12.13 -0.97
N GLU A 394 6.75 -12.75 -0.89
CA GLU A 394 6.57 -14.14 -0.46
C GLU A 394 6.23 -15.06 -1.64
N PRO A 395 7.21 -15.71 -2.25
CA PRO A 395 6.97 -16.93 -2.98
C PRO A 395 6.88 -18.10 -1.99
N THR A 396 5.93 -18.08 -1.06
CA THR A 396 5.50 -19.33 -0.47
C THR A 396 4.63 -20.01 -1.50
N ARG A 397 5.25 -20.71 -2.41
CA ARG A 397 4.59 -21.80 -3.09
C ARG A 397 4.47 -22.91 -2.04
N PRO A 398 3.28 -23.32 -1.62
CA PRO A 398 3.11 -24.64 -1.10
C PRO A 398 3.47 -25.58 -2.24
N TYR A 399 4.41 -26.46 -2.00
CA TYR A 399 4.68 -27.59 -2.86
C TYR A 399 3.49 -28.52 -2.89
#